data_23d16ecfa44ae9031fca4b1608184e3a
#
_entry.id   23d16ecfa44ae9031fca4b1608184e3a
#
_cell.length_a   1.000
_cell.length_b   1.000
_cell.length_c   1.000
_cell.angle_alpha   90.00
_cell.angle_beta   90.00
_cell.angle_gamma   90.00
#
_symmetry.space_group_name_H-M   'P 1'
#
loop_
_entity.id
_entity.type
_entity.pdbx_description
1 polymer ?
#
loop_
_entity_poly.entity_id
_entity_poly.type
_entity_poly.pdbx_seq_one_letter_code
_entity_poly.pdbx_strand_id
1 'polypeptide(L)'
;ANSDNFKEILNDPLWKLILSWLNEKNIPLSLMLGVKRAVNSSFGLAGDGIGDINLKELSKLCNSFPENKFLVTCLSLNDQHELTVLARKHPNLKIFGFWWFMNQPSIIKFILKMRIDMLGLSFIPQHSDARVTDQLIYKWSHFKNILYEILYEYYVDLLKKNFELSKFVIERDINNLLNQNAKSFFAK
;
A
#
# COMPACT_ATOMS: atom_id res chain seq x y z
N ALA A 1 13.91 -1.78 3.44
CA ALA A 1 14.91 -1.53 2.40
C ALA A 1 15.46 -0.13 2.61
N ASN A 2 16.77 0.01 2.70
CA ASN A 2 17.43 1.30 2.72
C ASN A 2 17.37 1.92 1.31
N SER A 3 17.59 3.23 1.19
CA SER A 3 17.57 3.97 -0.07
C SER A 3 18.45 3.35 -1.18
N ASP A 4 19.43 2.55 -0.82
CA ASP A 4 20.38 1.90 -1.73
C ASP A 4 19.87 0.61 -2.37
N ASN A 5 18.85 -0.04 -1.79
CA ASN A 5 18.37 -1.34 -2.26
C ASN A 5 17.72 -1.28 -3.67
N PHE A 6 17.13 -0.16 -4.05
CA PHE A 6 16.59 -0.02 -5.41
C PHE A 6 17.67 0.06 -6.48
N LYS A 7 18.81 0.67 -6.19
CA LYS A 7 19.98 0.69 -7.10
C LYS A 7 20.56 -0.71 -7.28
N GLU A 8 20.59 -1.50 -6.22
CA GLU A 8 20.95 -2.91 -6.29
C GLU A 8 20.00 -3.68 -7.20
N ILE A 9 18.68 -3.58 -6.96
CA ILE A 9 17.68 -4.25 -7.80
C ILE A 9 17.82 -3.88 -9.28
N LEU A 10 18.10 -2.62 -9.59
CA LEU A 10 18.24 -2.14 -10.96
C LEU A 10 19.51 -2.64 -11.66
N ASN A 11 20.60 -2.84 -10.92
CA ASN A 11 21.93 -3.09 -11.50
C ASN A 11 22.41 -4.54 -11.34
N ASP A 12 21.93 -5.28 -10.35
CA ASP A 12 22.36 -6.64 -10.08
C ASP A 12 21.71 -7.63 -11.07
N PRO A 13 22.52 -8.43 -11.77
CA PRO A 13 22.03 -9.48 -12.68
C PRO A 13 21.09 -10.49 -12.00
N LEU A 14 21.32 -10.81 -10.74
CA LEU A 14 20.47 -11.72 -9.97
C LEU A 14 19.04 -11.16 -9.81
N TRP A 15 18.92 -9.87 -9.49
CA TRP A 15 17.61 -9.23 -9.40
C TRP A 15 16.89 -9.19 -10.74
N LYS A 16 17.59 -8.98 -11.85
CA LYS A 16 17.00 -9.04 -13.19
C LYS A 16 16.43 -10.43 -13.48
N LEU A 17 17.16 -11.48 -13.11
CA LEU A 17 16.68 -12.86 -13.24
C LEU A 17 15.45 -13.12 -12.36
N ILE A 18 15.46 -12.67 -11.10
CA ILE A 18 14.32 -12.79 -10.19
C ILE A 18 13.09 -12.06 -10.76
N LEU A 19 13.25 -10.82 -11.24
CA LEU A 19 12.15 -10.05 -11.82
C LEU A 19 11.59 -10.70 -13.09
N SER A 20 12.47 -11.25 -13.96
CA SER A 20 12.02 -12.02 -15.13
C SER A 20 11.19 -13.23 -14.72
N TRP A 21 11.63 -13.98 -13.74
CA TRP A 21 10.88 -15.14 -13.23
C TRP A 21 9.56 -14.74 -12.57
N LEU A 22 9.54 -13.67 -11.78
CA LEU A 22 8.31 -13.13 -11.18
C LEU A 22 7.30 -12.71 -12.24
N ASN A 23 7.76 -12.07 -13.32
CA ASN A 23 6.92 -11.70 -14.45
C ASN A 23 6.32 -12.93 -15.15
N GLU A 24 7.15 -13.92 -15.49
CA GLU A 24 6.68 -15.20 -16.06
C GLU A 24 5.59 -15.86 -15.23
N LYS A 25 5.74 -15.86 -13.90
CA LYS A 25 4.79 -16.45 -12.95
C LYS A 25 3.62 -15.52 -12.62
N ASN A 26 3.66 -14.27 -13.09
CA ASN A 26 2.72 -13.22 -12.74
C ASN A 26 2.60 -12.99 -11.22
N ILE A 27 3.74 -13.03 -10.53
CA ILE A 27 3.84 -12.85 -9.07
C ILE A 27 4.30 -11.42 -8.80
N PRO A 28 3.53 -10.61 -8.05
CA PRO A 28 3.96 -9.27 -7.65
C PRO A 28 5.16 -9.30 -6.70
N LEU A 29 6.10 -8.39 -6.90
CA LEU A 29 7.13 -8.11 -5.90
C LEU A 29 6.56 -7.20 -4.81
N SER A 30 6.50 -7.71 -3.57
CA SER A 30 6.04 -6.92 -2.42
C SER A 30 7.19 -6.22 -1.73
N LEU A 31 7.08 -4.91 -1.56
CA LEU A 31 8.09 -4.04 -0.97
C LEU A 31 7.52 -3.31 0.25
N MET A 32 8.14 -3.51 1.41
CA MET A 32 7.83 -2.85 2.66
C MET A 32 8.95 -1.88 3.00
N LEU A 33 8.72 -0.58 2.82
CA LEU A 33 9.74 0.45 2.78
C LEU A 33 9.81 1.28 4.07
N GLY A 34 10.99 1.84 4.36
CA GLY A 34 11.16 2.85 5.39
C GLY A 34 11.40 2.29 6.79
N VAL A 35 11.89 1.06 6.93
CA VAL A 35 12.37 0.55 8.23
C VAL A 35 13.83 0.93 8.43
N LYS A 36 14.12 1.64 9.53
CA LYS A 36 15.48 1.87 10.00
C LYS A 36 15.72 1.03 11.25
N ARG A 37 16.70 0.13 11.17
CA ARG A 37 17.01 -0.77 12.28
C ARG A 37 17.84 -0.06 13.36
N ALA A 38 17.58 -0.44 14.61
CA ALA A 38 18.37 -0.02 15.78
C ALA A 38 18.56 1.51 15.90
N VAL A 39 17.50 2.29 15.67
CA VAL A 39 17.52 3.74 15.93
C VAL A 39 17.84 4.00 17.41
N ASN A 40 17.34 3.15 18.30
CA ASN A 40 17.79 3.05 19.68
C ASN A 40 18.26 1.62 19.95
N SER A 41 19.56 1.39 19.89
CA SER A 41 20.16 0.06 20.05
C SER A 41 19.93 -0.57 21.42
N SER A 42 19.66 0.24 22.46
CA SER A 42 19.40 -0.26 23.80
C SER A 42 18.10 -1.04 23.95
N PHE A 43 17.16 -0.86 23.00
CA PHE A 43 15.87 -1.56 22.99
C PHE A 43 15.86 -2.83 22.13
N GLY A 44 17.01 -3.28 21.61
CA GLY A 44 17.09 -4.45 20.75
C GLY A 44 16.13 -4.36 19.56
N LEU A 45 15.28 -5.39 19.35
CA LEU A 45 14.30 -5.41 18.27
C LEU A 45 13.21 -4.35 18.37
N ALA A 46 12.94 -3.80 19.57
CA ALA A 46 12.00 -2.70 19.76
C ALA A 46 12.60 -1.33 19.44
N GLY A 47 13.90 -1.28 19.17
CA GLY A 47 14.62 -0.04 18.87
C GLY A 47 14.58 0.39 17.41
N ASP A 48 13.82 -0.27 16.57
CA ASP A 48 13.65 0.09 15.16
C ASP A 48 12.77 1.35 15.00
N GLY A 49 12.99 2.10 13.93
CA GLY A 49 12.27 3.33 13.64
C GLY A 49 12.02 3.53 12.14
N ILE A 50 11.70 4.76 11.78
CA ILE A 50 11.42 5.16 10.41
C ILE A 50 12.73 5.67 9.77
N GLY A 51 13.02 5.18 8.57
CA GLY A 51 14.14 5.60 7.75
C GLY A 51 13.68 6.24 6.44
N ASP A 52 14.64 6.84 5.75
CA ASP A 52 14.42 7.49 4.47
C ASP A 52 14.02 6.49 3.39
N ILE A 53 13.19 6.94 2.45
CA ILE A 53 12.73 6.17 1.30
C ILE A 53 13.09 6.93 0.03
N ASN A 54 13.72 6.26 -0.92
CA ASN A 54 14.03 6.86 -2.21
C ASN A 54 12.95 6.50 -3.24
N LEU A 55 11.87 7.28 -3.27
CA LEU A 55 10.75 7.08 -4.19
C LEU A 55 11.12 7.35 -5.66
N LYS A 56 12.16 8.14 -5.93
CA LYS A 56 12.67 8.35 -7.30
C LYS A 56 13.24 7.05 -7.88
N GLU A 57 13.94 6.27 -7.07
CA GLU A 57 14.46 4.97 -7.51
C GLU A 57 13.33 3.93 -7.65
N LEU A 58 12.29 4.00 -6.82
CA LEU A 58 11.08 3.19 -7.02
C LEU A 58 10.41 3.50 -8.38
N SER A 59 10.29 4.77 -8.73
CA SER A 59 9.77 5.18 -10.04
C SER A 59 10.62 4.65 -11.20
N LYS A 60 11.97 4.70 -11.07
CA LYS A 60 12.87 4.10 -12.06
C LYS A 60 12.68 2.59 -12.17
N LEU A 61 12.50 1.90 -11.05
CA LEU A 61 12.24 0.45 -11.02
C LEU A 61 10.95 0.12 -11.79
N CYS A 62 9.87 0.84 -11.54
CA CYS A 62 8.60 0.66 -12.24
C CYS A 62 8.73 0.89 -13.76
N ASN A 63 9.48 1.91 -14.17
CA ASN A 63 9.73 2.21 -15.59
C ASN A 63 10.65 1.18 -16.26
N SER A 64 11.65 0.68 -15.55
CA SER A 64 12.62 -0.29 -16.11
C SER A 64 12.01 -1.70 -16.27
N PHE A 65 10.96 -2.00 -15.52
CA PHE A 65 10.28 -3.30 -15.54
C PHE A 65 8.76 -3.11 -15.64
N PRO A 66 8.25 -2.58 -16.78
CA PRO A 66 6.84 -2.21 -16.92
C PRO A 66 5.88 -3.39 -16.85
N GLU A 67 6.34 -4.59 -17.19
CA GLU A 67 5.54 -5.83 -17.16
C GLU A 67 5.51 -6.48 -15.75
N ASN A 68 6.41 -6.07 -14.85
CA ASN A 68 6.43 -6.57 -13.49
C ASN A 68 5.40 -5.83 -12.63
N LYS A 69 4.80 -6.53 -11.70
CA LYS A 69 3.86 -5.98 -10.72
C LYS A 69 4.58 -5.67 -9.40
N PHE A 70 4.42 -4.45 -8.92
CA PHE A 70 5.00 -3.99 -7.65
C PHE A 70 3.90 -3.67 -6.65
N LEU A 71 3.96 -4.27 -5.47
CA LEU A 71 3.04 -4.03 -4.36
C LEU A 71 3.81 -3.33 -3.24
N VAL A 72 3.46 -2.09 -2.92
CA VAL A 72 4.30 -1.24 -2.08
C VAL A 72 3.53 -0.68 -0.88
N THR A 73 4.14 -0.74 0.28
CA THR A 73 3.74 -0.01 1.48
C THR A 73 4.95 0.67 2.12
N CYS A 74 4.75 1.79 2.82
CA CYS A 74 5.83 2.47 3.50
C CYS A 74 5.45 2.93 4.91
N LEU A 75 6.45 3.06 5.79
CA LEU A 75 6.30 3.49 7.19
C LEU A 75 6.31 5.00 7.37
N SER A 76 6.88 5.75 6.43
CA SER A 76 6.99 7.20 6.53
C SER A 76 5.67 7.87 6.17
N LEU A 77 5.16 8.72 7.04
CA LEU A 77 3.98 9.56 6.77
C LEU A 77 4.29 10.60 5.69
N ASN A 78 5.49 11.15 5.70
CA ASN A 78 5.90 12.20 4.76
C ASN A 78 5.92 11.72 3.30
N ASP A 79 6.23 10.44 3.09
CA ASP A 79 6.34 9.84 1.76
C ASP A 79 5.00 9.35 1.19
N GLN A 80 3.92 9.34 1.99
CA GLN A 80 2.62 8.80 1.56
C GLN A 80 2.02 9.55 0.37
N HIS A 81 2.19 10.87 0.31
CA HIS A 81 1.68 11.67 -0.79
C HIS A 81 2.42 11.33 -2.10
N GLU A 82 3.75 11.38 -2.10
CA GLU A 82 4.56 11.05 -3.29
C GLU A 82 4.33 9.61 -3.73
N LEU A 83 4.28 8.64 -2.80
CA LEU A 83 3.96 7.25 -3.11
C LEU A 83 2.58 7.09 -3.75
N THR A 84 1.57 7.86 -3.30
CA THR A 84 0.23 7.84 -3.89
C THR A 84 0.23 8.44 -5.31
N VAL A 85 1.02 9.51 -5.54
CA VAL A 85 1.22 10.07 -6.88
C VAL A 85 1.88 9.04 -7.81
N LEU A 86 2.91 8.34 -7.35
CA LEU A 86 3.55 7.29 -8.14
C LEU A 86 2.57 6.16 -8.50
N ALA A 87 1.76 5.71 -7.54
CA ALA A 87 0.74 4.68 -7.80
C ALA A 87 -0.31 5.11 -8.84
N ARG A 88 -0.59 6.42 -8.93
CA ARG A 88 -1.43 6.97 -10.00
C ARG A 88 -0.75 7.00 -11.37
N LYS A 89 0.58 7.10 -11.41
CA LYS A 89 1.38 7.25 -12.64
C LYS A 89 1.91 5.94 -13.20
N HIS A 90 2.09 4.94 -12.35
CA HIS A 90 2.62 3.64 -12.73
C HIS A 90 1.52 2.56 -12.61
N PRO A 91 0.96 2.06 -13.74
CA PRO A 91 -0.12 1.06 -13.71
C PRO A 91 0.32 -0.27 -13.09
N ASN A 92 1.62 -0.55 -13.12
CA ASN A 92 2.25 -1.73 -12.53
C ASN A 92 2.58 -1.58 -11.03
N LEU A 93 2.28 -0.42 -10.42
CA LEU A 93 2.46 -0.15 -8.99
C LEU A 93 1.11 -0.10 -8.27
N LYS A 94 0.91 -0.97 -7.29
CA LYS A 94 -0.21 -0.88 -6.33
C LYS A 94 0.32 -0.57 -4.95
N ILE A 95 -0.37 0.34 -4.28
CA ILE A 95 -0.12 0.60 -2.85
C ILE A 95 -1.06 -0.22 -2.01
N PHE A 96 -0.56 -0.65 -0.84
CA PHE A 96 -1.35 -1.43 0.09
C PHE A 96 -1.14 -0.99 1.55
N GLY A 97 -2.14 -1.24 2.31
CA GLY A 97 -2.28 -1.27 3.75
C GLY A 97 -1.59 -0.26 4.60
N PHE A 98 -1.70 -0.63 5.86
CA PHE A 98 -1.09 0.06 6.99
C PHE A 98 -0.47 -0.97 7.92
N TRP A 99 0.73 -0.73 8.38
CA TRP A 99 1.43 -1.63 9.26
C TRP A 99 2.26 -0.84 10.30
N TRP A 100 2.55 -1.46 11.41
CA TRP A 100 3.39 -0.97 12.48
C TRP A 100 3.07 0.49 12.88
N PHE A 101 4.00 1.45 12.68
CA PHE A 101 3.82 2.86 13.05
C PHE A 101 2.69 3.58 12.30
N MET A 102 2.29 3.04 11.15
CA MET A 102 1.18 3.59 10.36
C MET A 102 -0.20 3.08 10.80
N ASN A 103 -0.25 2.09 11.70
CA ASN A 103 -1.51 1.47 12.14
C ASN A 103 -2.16 2.27 13.30
N GLN A 104 -2.25 3.59 13.16
CA GLN A 104 -2.91 4.50 14.09
C GLN A 104 -4.16 5.11 13.46
N PRO A 105 -5.30 5.23 14.19
CA PRO A 105 -6.57 5.68 13.62
C PRO A 105 -6.47 7.01 12.88
N SER A 106 -5.81 8.01 13.45
CA SER A 106 -5.65 9.34 12.83
C SER A 106 -4.83 9.29 11.54
N ILE A 107 -3.75 8.51 11.53
CA ILE A 107 -2.88 8.32 10.37
C ILE A 107 -3.65 7.56 9.27
N ILE A 108 -4.31 6.47 9.62
CA ILE A 108 -5.12 5.68 8.68
C ILE A 108 -6.20 6.56 8.04
N LYS A 109 -6.95 7.33 8.84
CA LYS A 109 -7.99 8.24 8.34
C LYS A 109 -7.43 9.26 7.35
N PHE A 110 -6.36 9.92 7.71
CA PHE A 110 -5.71 10.92 6.85
C PHE A 110 -5.27 10.33 5.50
N ILE A 111 -4.56 9.21 5.54
CA ILE A 111 -4.02 8.60 4.34
C ILE A 111 -5.12 7.97 3.48
N LEU A 112 -6.15 7.34 4.07
CA LEU A 112 -7.27 6.79 3.30
C LEU A 112 -8.01 7.88 2.53
N LYS A 113 -8.31 9.02 3.16
CA LYS A 113 -8.94 10.16 2.47
C LYS A 113 -8.09 10.59 1.27
N MET A 114 -6.80 10.83 1.48
CA MET A 114 -5.88 11.22 0.41
C MET A 114 -5.82 10.18 -0.72
N ARG A 115 -5.76 8.88 -0.39
CA ARG A 115 -5.74 7.81 -1.40
C ARG A 115 -7.05 7.73 -2.19
N ILE A 116 -8.19 7.90 -1.53
CA ILE A 116 -9.51 7.94 -2.19
C ILE A 116 -9.59 9.15 -3.13
N ASP A 117 -9.16 10.33 -2.71
CA ASP A 117 -9.16 11.54 -3.54
C ASP A 117 -8.28 11.40 -4.79
N MET A 118 -7.13 10.73 -4.69
CA MET A 118 -6.16 10.62 -5.77
C MET A 118 -6.32 9.37 -6.65
N LEU A 119 -6.73 8.25 -6.09
CA LEU A 119 -6.79 6.93 -6.75
C LEU A 119 -8.23 6.41 -6.89
N GLY A 120 -9.22 7.12 -6.34
CA GLY A 120 -10.56 6.56 -6.17
C GLY A 120 -10.49 5.33 -5.27
N LEU A 121 -11.12 4.24 -5.73
CA LEU A 121 -11.12 2.96 -5.00
C LEU A 121 -10.12 1.93 -5.59
N SER A 122 -9.11 2.39 -6.34
CA SER A 122 -8.19 1.51 -7.09
C SER A 122 -6.89 1.18 -6.34
N PHE A 123 -6.95 0.89 -5.05
CA PHE A 123 -5.81 0.47 -4.23
C PHE A 123 -6.19 -0.69 -3.30
N ILE A 124 -5.21 -1.29 -2.61
CA ILE A 124 -5.46 -2.33 -1.61
C ILE A 124 -5.42 -1.68 -0.23
N PRO A 125 -6.59 -1.53 0.45
CA PRO A 125 -6.68 -0.62 1.60
C PRO A 125 -5.99 -1.13 2.86
N GLN A 126 -5.81 -2.45 3.01
CA GLN A 126 -5.23 -3.03 4.22
C GLN A 126 -4.46 -4.32 3.94
N HIS A 127 -3.46 -4.54 4.78
CA HIS A 127 -2.87 -5.84 5.07
C HIS A 127 -2.65 -5.97 6.58
N SER A 128 -2.61 -7.19 7.09
CA SER A 128 -2.54 -7.36 8.54
C SER A 128 -1.12 -7.24 9.10
N ASP A 129 -0.10 -7.68 8.36
CA ASP A 129 1.24 -7.92 8.92
C ASP A 129 1.17 -8.65 10.28
N ALA A 130 0.26 -9.63 10.37
CA ALA A 130 -0.02 -10.34 11.60
C ALA A 130 0.98 -11.48 11.80
N ARG A 131 1.54 -11.58 13.01
CA ARG A 131 2.44 -12.66 13.42
C ARG A 131 1.69 -13.80 14.11
N VAL A 132 0.50 -13.52 14.62
CA VAL A 132 -0.41 -14.48 15.28
C VAL A 132 -1.85 -14.21 14.89
N THR A 133 -2.72 -15.22 15.00
CA THR A 133 -4.13 -15.14 14.55
C THR A 133 -4.92 -14.01 15.22
N ASP A 134 -4.71 -13.77 16.51
CA ASP A 134 -5.40 -12.71 17.25
C ASP A 134 -5.10 -11.31 16.68
N GLN A 135 -3.86 -11.08 16.24
CA GLN A 135 -3.50 -9.83 15.57
C GLN A 135 -4.24 -9.68 14.23
N LEU A 136 -4.49 -10.75 13.51
CA LEU A 136 -5.25 -10.73 12.26
C LEU A 136 -6.67 -10.23 12.53
N ILE A 137 -7.36 -10.82 13.49
CA ILE A 137 -8.74 -10.45 13.88
C ILE A 137 -8.79 -8.98 14.32
N TYR A 138 -7.93 -8.60 15.26
CA TYR A 138 -7.86 -7.24 15.79
C TYR A 138 -7.60 -6.19 14.71
N LYS A 139 -6.55 -6.38 13.91
CA LYS A 139 -6.14 -5.39 12.89
C LYS A 139 -7.20 -5.19 11.82
N TRP A 140 -7.86 -6.25 11.37
CA TRP A 140 -8.96 -6.13 10.40
C TRP A 140 -10.21 -5.51 11.00
N SER A 141 -10.59 -5.86 12.22
CA SER A 141 -11.74 -5.26 12.91
C SER A 141 -11.53 -3.76 13.12
N HIS A 142 -10.36 -3.38 13.65
CA HIS A 142 -9.96 -1.99 13.84
C HIS A 142 -9.99 -1.20 12.53
N PHE A 143 -9.37 -1.72 11.48
CA PHE A 143 -9.31 -1.07 10.18
C PHE A 143 -10.70 -0.91 9.55
N LYS A 144 -11.56 -1.94 9.60
CA LYS A 144 -12.91 -1.89 9.02
C LYS A 144 -13.77 -0.79 9.64
N ASN A 145 -13.65 -0.55 10.94
CA ASN A 145 -14.36 0.53 11.61
C ASN A 145 -13.93 1.90 11.07
N ILE A 146 -12.62 2.10 10.87
CA ILE A 146 -12.09 3.35 10.31
C ILE A 146 -12.52 3.51 8.85
N LEU A 147 -12.42 2.44 8.05
CA LEU A 147 -12.84 2.45 6.64
C LEU A 147 -14.33 2.78 6.52
N TYR A 148 -15.18 2.23 7.38
CA TYR A 148 -16.61 2.54 7.41
C TYR A 148 -16.86 4.04 7.58
N GLU A 149 -16.22 4.69 8.56
CA GLU A 149 -16.37 6.12 8.79
C GLU A 149 -15.97 6.94 7.55
N ILE A 150 -14.84 6.59 6.93
CA ILE A 150 -14.34 7.29 5.74
C ILE A 150 -15.26 7.11 4.53
N LEU A 151 -15.70 5.87 4.26
CA LEU A 151 -16.60 5.61 3.14
C LEU A 151 -17.99 6.24 3.38
N TYR A 152 -18.48 6.26 4.62
CA TYR A 152 -19.71 6.96 4.95
C TYR A 152 -19.62 8.45 4.61
N GLU A 153 -18.57 9.14 5.07
CA GLU A 153 -18.33 10.55 4.72
C GLU A 153 -18.24 10.74 3.20
N TYR A 154 -17.51 9.88 2.51
CA TYR A 154 -17.31 9.93 1.06
C TYR A 154 -18.65 9.81 0.30
N TYR A 155 -19.48 8.84 0.64
CA TYR A 155 -20.78 8.65 -0.02
C TYR A 155 -21.80 9.75 0.34
N VAL A 156 -21.78 10.25 1.58
CA VAL A 156 -22.61 11.41 1.96
C VAL A 156 -22.25 12.64 1.13
N ASP A 157 -20.96 12.87 0.88
CA ASP A 157 -20.51 13.99 0.05
C ASP A 157 -20.91 13.84 -1.43
N LEU A 158 -20.89 12.62 -1.96
CA LEU A 158 -21.41 12.35 -3.31
C LEU A 158 -22.92 12.63 -3.40
N LEU A 159 -23.69 12.17 -2.42
CA LEU A 159 -25.15 12.44 -2.37
C LEU A 159 -25.46 13.93 -2.30
N LYS A 160 -24.71 14.72 -1.51
CA LYS A 160 -24.85 16.19 -1.46
C LYS A 160 -24.57 16.86 -2.80
N LYS A 161 -23.74 16.24 -3.65
CA LYS A 161 -23.42 16.69 -5.01
C LYS A 161 -24.35 16.12 -6.07
N ASN A 162 -25.49 15.53 -5.66
CA ASN A 162 -26.51 14.94 -6.52
C ASN A 162 -26.04 13.73 -7.34
N PHE A 163 -25.03 12.99 -6.88
CA PHE A 163 -24.71 11.70 -7.48
C PHE A 163 -25.75 10.66 -7.05
N GLU A 164 -26.24 9.88 -8.00
CA GLU A 164 -27.12 8.75 -7.71
C GLU A 164 -26.30 7.58 -7.14
N LEU A 165 -26.64 7.16 -5.93
CA LEU A 165 -26.00 6.03 -5.26
C LEU A 165 -27.06 4.95 -4.98
N SER A 166 -26.85 3.76 -5.52
CA SER A 166 -27.62 2.59 -5.15
C SER A 166 -26.86 1.73 -4.14
N LYS A 167 -27.58 0.91 -3.38
CA LYS A 167 -27.01 -0.12 -2.50
C LYS A 167 -26.01 -1.00 -3.28
N PHE A 168 -26.35 -1.38 -4.50
CA PHE A 168 -25.49 -2.19 -5.38
C PHE A 168 -24.13 -1.53 -5.65
N VAL A 169 -24.11 -0.22 -5.92
CA VAL A 169 -22.86 0.53 -6.16
C VAL A 169 -21.98 0.49 -4.92
N ILE A 170 -22.54 0.76 -3.74
CA ILE A 170 -21.78 0.77 -2.48
C ILE A 170 -21.23 -0.63 -2.16
N GLU A 171 -22.03 -1.68 -2.30
CA GLU A 171 -21.60 -3.07 -2.06
C GLU A 171 -20.49 -3.50 -3.04
N ARG A 172 -20.62 -3.16 -4.32
CA ARG A 172 -19.59 -3.40 -5.33
C ARG A 172 -18.29 -2.70 -4.96
N ASP A 173 -18.33 -1.45 -4.56
CA ASP A 173 -17.16 -0.65 -4.25
C ASP A 173 -16.45 -1.18 -2.99
N ILE A 174 -17.19 -1.56 -1.96
CA ILE A 174 -16.64 -2.21 -0.76
C ILE A 174 -16.00 -3.55 -1.12
N ASN A 175 -16.66 -4.37 -1.96
CA ASN A 175 -16.10 -5.64 -2.42
C ASN A 175 -14.84 -5.43 -3.27
N ASN A 176 -14.79 -4.40 -4.10
CA ASN A 176 -13.59 -4.06 -4.86
C ASN A 176 -12.43 -3.72 -3.93
N LEU A 177 -12.64 -2.83 -2.97
CA LEU A 177 -11.61 -2.44 -2.00
C LEU A 177 -11.11 -3.62 -1.17
N LEU A 178 -12.00 -4.39 -0.57
CA LEU A 178 -11.64 -5.42 0.41
C LEU A 178 -11.24 -6.76 -0.22
N ASN A 179 -11.52 -6.98 -1.51
CA ASN A 179 -11.36 -8.28 -2.14
C ASN A 179 -10.84 -8.20 -3.59
N GLN A 180 -11.60 -7.57 -4.51
CA GLN A 180 -11.33 -7.69 -5.95
C GLN A 180 -10.05 -6.97 -6.38
N ASN A 181 -9.70 -5.83 -5.79
CA ASN A 181 -8.47 -5.11 -6.12
C ASN A 181 -7.22 -5.95 -5.85
N ALA A 182 -7.20 -6.68 -4.74
CA ALA A 182 -6.11 -7.61 -4.45
C ALA A 182 -6.16 -8.81 -5.43
N LYS A 183 -7.30 -9.48 -5.55
CA LYS A 183 -7.45 -10.64 -6.43
C LYS A 183 -7.06 -10.33 -7.88
N SER A 184 -7.56 -9.24 -8.46
CA SER A 184 -7.25 -8.86 -9.84
C SER A 184 -5.78 -8.50 -10.03
N PHE A 185 -5.13 -7.95 -9.02
CA PHE A 185 -3.70 -7.65 -9.09
C PHE A 185 -2.83 -8.90 -9.02
N PHE A 186 -3.26 -9.92 -8.29
CA PHE A 186 -2.59 -11.23 -8.19
C PHE A 186 -3.01 -12.21 -9.29
N ALA A 187 -4.14 -11.97 -9.97
CA ALA A 187 -4.62 -12.85 -11.04
C ALA A 187 -3.68 -12.85 -12.25
N LYS A 188 -3.63 -14.01 -12.94
CA LYS A 188 -2.97 -14.17 -14.24
C LYS A 188 -3.77 -13.52 -15.35
#